data_b9fb336615c534dbd6da83bc224b5dff
#
_entry.id   b9fb336615c534dbd6da83bc224b5dff
#
_cell.length_a   1.000
_cell.length_b   1.000
_cell.length_c   1.000
_cell.angle_alpha   90.00
_cell.angle_beta   90.00
_cell.angle_gamma   90.00
#
_symmetry.space_group_name_H-M   'P 1'
#
loop_
_entity.id
_entity.type
_entity.pdbx_description
1 polymer ?
#
loop_
_entity_poly.entity_id
_entity_poly.type
_entity_poly.pdbx_seq_one_letter_code
_entity_poly.pdbx_strand_id
1 'polypeptide(L)'
;PQRGSCRGKGKGHYIMKLLQFYVDDLIKRAITEDINYIDSTTDLLIDEDDISEAYFVSKADGVLAGIDVAMRVFTLLDDTIEMNIHFKDGDAIKKGDVIAEFKGHTCAMLKAERTALNLLQHMSGIASYTNKCVKAVDGTDASIADTRKTLPGLRPLQKYSVVAGGGRNHRYNLTDAAMLKDNHIDAYGGITQAVTALRKKAGHMLQIEVEVRNFDELNEALAVKADVIMLDNMSCEDMKKAVEITAGRAKLE
;
A
#
# COMPACT_ATOMS: atom_id res chain seq x y z
N PRO A 1 31.07 25.12 -23.26
CA PRO A 1 29.77 24.61 -23.03
C PRO A 1 29.62 24.17 -21.58
N GLN A 2 28.89 25.00 -20.84
CA GLN A 2 28.65 24.86 -19.41
C GLN A 2 27.72 23.65 -19.19
N ARG A 3 28.15 22.72 -18.36
CA ARG A 3 27.28 21.67 -17.83
C ARG A 3 26.39 22.30 -16.76
N GLY A 4 25.12 22.52 -17.12
CA GLY A 4 24.08 22.95 -16.19
C GLY A 4 23.87 21.92 -15.09
N SER A 5 24.04 22.35 -13.85
CA SER A 5 23.78 21.61 -12.63
C SER A 5 22.26 21.48 -12.47
N CYS A 6 21.69 20.35 -12.82
CA CYS A 6 20.33 19.99 -12.40
C CYS A 6 20.36 19.55 -10.93
N ARG A 7 20.34 20.51 -10.02
CA ARG A 7 19.94 20.29 -8.64
C ARG A 7 18.42 20.49 -8.54
N GLY A 8 17.66 19.45 -8.79
CA GLY A 8 16.24 19.37 -8.57
C GLY A 8 15.96 18.40 -7.43
N LYS A 9 15.73 18.95 -6.25
CA LYS A 9 15.28 18.24 -5.06
C LYS A 9 13.85 17.76 -5.26
N GLY A 10 13.68 16.47 -5.27
CA GLY A 10 12.42 15.78 -5.12
C GLY A 10 12.78 14.31 -5.06
N LYS A 11 12.81 13.71 -3.88
CA LYS A 11 12.76 12.24 -3.77
C LYS A 11 11.40 11.83 -4.31
N GLY A 12 11.28 11.77 -5.63
CA GLY A 12 10.12 11.22 -6.30
C GLY A 12 9.98 9.77 -5.87
N HIS A 13 9.12 9.51 -4.91
CA HIS A 13 8.72 8.15 -4.60
C HIS A 13 7.95 7.65 -5.82
N TYR A 14 8.37 6.52 -6.37
CA TYR A 14 7.59 5.83 -7.40
C TYR A 14 6.25 5.43 -6.76
N ILE A 15 5.19 6.15 -7.12
CA ILE A 15 3.84 5.80 -6.66
C ILE A 15 3.38 4.64 -7.56
N MET A 16 3.10 3.49 -6.96
CA MET A 16 2.50 2.36 -7.64
C MET A 16 1.17 2.81 -8.26
N LYS A 17 1.05 2.75 -9.58
CA LYS A 17 -0.20 3.11 -10.25
C LYS A 17 -1.17 1.93 -10.17
N LEU A 18 -2.36 2.17 -9.63
CA LEU A 18 -3.44 1.20 -9.66
C LEU A 18 -3.94 1.01 -11.09
N LEU A 19 -4.05 -0.25 -11.51
CA LEU A 19 -4.59 -0.57 -12.82
C LEU A 19 -6.12 -0.44 -12.80
N GLN A 20 -6.66 0.38 -13.67
CA GLN A 20 -8.08 0.73 -13.68
C GLN A 20 -9.00 -0.49 -13.76
N PHE A 21 -8.70 -1.45 -14.63
CA PHE A 21 -9.52 -2.66 -14.78
C PHE A 21 -9.61 -3.47 -13.47
N TYR A 22 -8.53 -3.49 -12.67
CA TYR A 22 -8.54 -4.12 -11.36
C TYR A 22 -9.44 -3.36 -10.37
N VAL A 23 -9.33 -2.02 -10.37
CA VAL A 23 -10.14 -1.15 -9.51
C VAL A 23 -11.62 -1.29 -9.88
N ASP A 24 -11.93 -1.26 -11.17
CA ASP A 24 -13.31 -1.40 -11.68
C ASP A 24 -13.93 -2.76 -11.29
N ASP A 25 -13.18 -3.85 -11.41
CA ASP A 25 -13.65 -5.19 -11.02
C ASP A 25 -13.92 -5.27 -9.51
N LEU A 26 -13.05 -4.69 -8.69
CA LEU A 26 -13.23 -4.63 -7.24
C LEU A 26 -14.47 -3.79 -6.87
N ILE A 27 -14.62 -2.61 -7.45
CA ILE A 27 -15.75 -1.71 -7.18
C ILE A 27 -17.06 -2.37 -7.60
N LYS A 28 -17.12 -2.99 -8.78
CA LYS A 28 -18.34 -3.70 -9.24
C LYS A 28 -18.77 -4.78 -8.26
N ARG A 29 -17.82 -5.54 -7.72
CA ARG A 29 -18.13 -6.55 -6.69
C ARG A 29 -18.63 -5.92 -5.41
N ALA A 30 -18.01 -4.83 -4.95
CA ALA A 30 -18.43 -4.12 -3.75
C ALA A 30 -19.83 -3.49 -3.89
N ILE A 31 -20.15 -2.90 -5.05
CA ILE A 31 -21.48 -2.37 -5.34
C ILE A 31 -22.50 -3.53 -5.39
N THR A 32 -22.16 -4.66 -6.03
CA THR A 32 -23.06 -5.83 -6.11
C THR A 32 -23.29 -6.48 -4.75
N GLU A 33 -22.33 -6.41 -3.83
CA GLU A 33 -22.49 -6.85 -2.43
C GLU A 33 -23.53 -5.99 -1.69
N ASP A 34 -23.52 -4.68 -1.94
CA ASP A 34 -24.39 -3.71 -1.25
C ASP A 34 -25.76 -3.58 -1.94
N ILE A 35 -25.78 -3.62 -3.29
CA ILE A 35 -27.00 -3.49 -4.09
C ILE A 35 -27.10 -4.67 -5.05
N ASN A 36 -27.96 -5.65 -4.70
CA ASN A 36 -28.11 -6.85 -5.51
C ASN A 36 -29.01 -6.60 -6.75
N TYR A 37 -30.20 -6.01 -6.56
CA TYR A 37 -31.15 -5.69 -7.64
C TYR A 37 -31.94 -4.39 -7.41
N ILE A 38 -32.10 -3.91 -6.17
CA ILE A 38 -32.83 -2.70 -5.81
C ILE A 38 -32.25 -2.11 -4.52
N ASP A 39 -32.09 -0.80 -4.46
CA ASP A 39 -31.98 -0.04 -3.21
C ASP A 39 -33.40 0.32 -2.76
N SER A 40 -33.91 -0.44 -1.78
CA SER A 40 -35.30 -0.33 -1.31
C SER A 40 -35.66 1.05 -0.76
N THR A 41 -34.71 1.89 -0.43
CA THR A 41 -34.95 3.25 0.03
C THR A 41 -34.85 4.23 -1.12
N THR A 42 -33.75 4.24 -1.80
CA THR A 42 -33.45 5.23 -2.84
C THR A 42 -34.39 5.05 -4.04
N ASP A 43 -34.50 3.82 -4.57
CA ASP A 43 -35.31 3.57 -5.78
C ASP A 43 -36.83 3.70 -5.58
N LEU A 44 -37.29 3.72 -4.33
CA LEU A 44 -38.73 3.87 -4.01
C LEU A 44 -39.12 5.28 -3.58
N LEU A 45 -38.15 6.13 -3.20
CA LEU A 45 -38.42 7.47 -2.65
C LEU A 45 -37.94 8.62 -3.53
N ILE A 46 -36.92 8.39 -4.35
CA ILE A 46 -36.25 9.46 -5.10
C ILE A 46 -36.59 9.30 -6.58
N ASP A 47 -37.00 10.38 -7.22
CA ASP A 47 -37.26 10.38 -8.66
C ASP A 47 -35.93 10.30 -9.44
N GLU A 48 -35.93 9.56 -10.56
CA GLU A 48 -34.72 9.31 -11.36
C GLU A 48 -34.05 10.59 -11.87
N ASP A 49 -34.84 11.64 -12.12
CA ASP A 49 -34.37 12.94 -12.63
C ASP A 49 -33.94 13.92 -11.51
N ASP A 50 -34.04 13.51 -10.23
CA ASP A 50 -33.67 14.38 -9.13
C ASP A 50 -32.15 14.63 -9.09
N ILE A 51 -31.78 15.93 -9.06
CA ILE A 51 -30.39 16.37 -8.98
C ILE A 51 -30.11 16.94 -7.59
N SER A 52 -29.00 16.53 -6.99
CA SER A 52 -28.54 17.02 -5.69
C SER A 52 -27.08 17.44 -5.72
N GLU A 53 -26.70 18.18 -4.67
CA GLU A 53 -25.31 18.49 -4.34
C GLU A 53 -24.91 17.81 -3.03
N ALA A 54 -23.69 17.28 -2.99
CA ALA A 54 -23.14 16.61 -1.82
C ALA A 54 -21.65 16.90 -1.68
N TYR A 55 -21.06 16.58 -0.53
CA TYR A 55 -19.63 16.76 -0.31
C TYR A 55 -19.07 15.72 0.68
N PHE A 56 -17.80 15.39 0.50
CA PHE A 56 -17.05 14.60 1.48
C PHE A 56 -16.28 15.50 2.42
N VAL A 57 -16.46 15.28 3.72
CA VAL A 57 -15.76 16.04 4.80
C VAL A 57 -14.93 15.09 5.64
N SER A 58 -13.68 15.45 5.89
CA SER A 58 -12.84 14.73 6.82
C SER A 58 -13.36 14.86 8.26
N LYS A 59 -13.48 13.73 8.95
CA LYS A 59 -13.87 13.69 10.38
C LYS A 59 -12.67 13.64 11.33
N ALA A 60 -11.44 13.48 10.78
CA ALA A 60 -10.20 13.38 11.55
C ALA A 60 -9.02 13.92 10.76
N ASP A 61 -7.92 14.23 11.48
CA ASP A 61 -6.63 14.52 10.85
C ASP A 61 -6.01 13.23 10.31
N GLY A 62 -5.34 13.32 9.15
CA GLY A 62 -4.72 12.15 8.53
C GLY A 62 -4.01 12.44 7.22
N VAL A 63 -3.79 11.37 6.46
CA VAL A 63 -3.28 11.42 5.08
C VAL A 63 -4.33 10.79 4.18
N LEU A 64 -4.71 11.52 3.13
CA LEU A 64 -5.68 11.05 2.15
C LEU A 64 -5.04 9.96 1.26
N ALA A 65 -5.79 8.89 1.00
CA ALA A 65 -5.44 7.89 -0.01
C ALA A 65 -6.70 7.24 -0.59
N GLY A 66 -6.70 7.03 -1.89
CA GLY A 66 -7.80 6.38 -2.61
C GLY A 66 -8.88 7.33 -3.13
N ILE A 67 -8.57 8.62 -3.29
CA ILE A 67 -9.56 9.57 -3.81
C ILE A 67 -10.03 9.18 -5.21
N ASP A 68 -9.12 8.80 -6.11
CA ASP A 68 -9.49 8.37 -7.46
C ASP A 68 -10.32 7.08 -7.45
N VAL A 69 -10.06 6.17 -6.50
CA VAL A 69 -10.85 4.95 -6.31
C VAL A 69 -12.27 5.28 -5.86
N ALA A 70 -12.41 6.19 -4.90
CA ALA A 70 -13.71 6.65 -4.41
C ALA A 70 -14.51 7.37 -5.50
N MET A 71 -13.87 8.26 -6.27
CA MET A 71 -14.51 8.96 -7.41
C MET A 71 -14.94 7.97 -8.49
N ARG A 72 -14.18 6.89 -8.68
CA ARG A 72 -14.50 5.86 -9.66
C ARG A 72 -15.78 5.09 -9.30
N VAL A 73 -16.14 4.97 -8.03
CA VAL A 73 -17.41 4.38 -7.60
C VAL A 73 -18.59 5.17 -8.18
N PHE A 74 -18.55 6.48 -8.07
CA PHE A 74 -19.59 7.38 -8.62
C PHE A 74 -19.68 7.25 -10.14
N THR A 75 -18.56 7.37 -10.85
CA THR A 75 -18.54 7.33 -12.33
C THR A 75 -18.86 5.96 -12.92
N LEU A 76 -18.83 4.88 -12.14
CA LEU A 76 -19.30 3.56 -12.58
C LEU A 76 -20.82 3.41 -12.47
N LEU A 77 -21.46 4.19 -11.62
CA LEU A 77 -22.93 4.23 -11.49
C LEU A 77 -23.55 5.29 -12.40
N ASP A 78 -22.89 6.46 -12.51
CA ASP A 78 -23.34 7.56 -13.37
C ASP A 78 -22.13 8.43 -13.74
N ASP A 79 -21.78 8.42 -15.02
CA ASP A 79 -20.63 9.15 -15.55
C ASP A 79 -20.93 10.65 -15.81
N THR A 80 -22.17 11.08 -15.58
CA THR A 80 -22.58 12.49 -15.69
C THR A 80 -22.37 13.29 -14.39
N ILE A 81 -22.06 12.63 -13.27
CA ILE A 81 -21.81 13.29 -11.99
C ILE A 81 -20.60 14.23 -12.11
N GLU A 82 -20.85 15.51 -11.87
CA GLU A 82 -19.80 16.52 -11.76
C GLU A 82 -19.09 16.40 -10.42
N MET A 83 -17.74 16.43 -10.43
CA MET A 83 -16.92 16.28 -9.23
C MET A 83 -15.84 17.35 -9.18
N ASN A 84 -15.72 18.02 -8.04
CA ASN A 84 -14.65 18.97 -7.75
C ASN A 84 -13.81 18.43 -6.57
N ILE A 85 -12.57 18.03 -6.85
CA ILE A 85 -11.67 17.37 -5.90
C ILE A 85 -10.66 18.40 -5.38
N HIS A 86 -10.57 18.59 -4.05
CA HIS A 86 -9.73 19.60 -3.42
C HIS A 86 -8.40 19.05 -2.91
N PHE A 87 -8.29 17.73 -2.69
CA PHE A 87 -7.11 17.07 -2.18
C PHE A 87 -6.75 15.86 -3.05
N LYS A 88 -5.48 15.50 -3.09
CA LYS A 88 -4.94 14.34 -3.79
C LYS A 88 -4.34 13.33 -2.82
N ASP A 89 -4.13 12.11 -3.28
CA ASP A 89 -3.50 11.07 -2.49
C ASP A 89 -2.10 11.50 -2.01
N GLY A 90 -1.83 11.27 -0.73
CA GLY A 90 -0.62 11.70 -0.03
C GLY A 90 -0.73 13.06 0.66
N ASP A 91 -1.76 13.85 0.39
CA ASP A 91 -1.97 15.12 1.07
C ASP A 91 -2.38 14.92 2.54
N ALA A 92 -1.85 15.77 3.40
CA ALA A 92 -2.31 15.84 4.79
C ALA A 92 -3.66 16.55 4.84
N ILE A 93 -4.63 15.93 5.51
CA ILE A 93 -5.99 16.46 5.71
C ILE A 93 -6.25 16.68 7.18
N LYS A 94 -7.13 17.63 7.49
CA LYS A 94 -7.57 17.99 8.85
C LYS A 94 -9.05 17.73 9.00
N LYS A 95 -9.46 17.54 10.24
CA LYS A 95 -10.88 17.50 10.57
C LYS A 95 -11.59 18.76 10.11
N GLY A 96 -12.64 18.61 9.34
CA GLY A 96 -13.44 19.69 8.78
C GLY A 96 -13.07 20.05 7.32
N ASP A 97 -11.97 19.55 6.77
CA ASP A 97 -11.63 19.80 5.37
C ASP A 97 -12.66 19.16 4.43
N VAL A 98 -13.14 19.92 3.46
CA VAL A 98 -13.95 19.42 2.35
C VAL A 98 -13.02 18.76 1.34
N ILE A 99 -13.15 17.46 1.17
CA ILE A 99 -12.26 16.64 0.32
C ILE A 99 -12.69 16.70 -1.14
N ALA A 100 -14.00 16.60 -1.39
CA ALA A 100 -14.60 16.67 -2.71
C ALA A 100 -16.05 17.12 -2.62
N GLU A 101 -16.53 17.76 -3.70
CA GLU A 101 -17.91 18.17 -3.90
C GLU A 101 -18.47 17.48 -5.13
N PHE A 102 -19.76 17.20 -5.11
CA PHE A 102 -20.47 16.44 -6.13
C PHE A 102 -21.75 17.14 -6.53
N LYS A 103 -22.12 17.02 -7.81
CA LYS A 103 -23.42 17.40 -8.31
C LYS A 103 -23.86 16.42 -9.39
N GLY A 104 -25.05 15.84 -9.25
CA GLY A 104 -25.57 14.86 -10.20
C GLY A 104 -26.84 14.19 -9.71
N HIS A 105 -27.23 13.08 -10.37
CA HIS A 105 -28.44 12.35 -10.02
C HIS A 105 -28.37 11.81 -8.59
N THR A 106 -29.37 12.20 -7.80
CA THR A 106 -29.46 11.88 -6.38
C THR A 106 -29.40 10.36 -6.13
N CYS A 107 -30.13 9.59 -6.93
CA CYS A 107 -30.16 8.12 -6.83
C CYS A 107 -28.75 7.51 -6.98
N ALA A 108 -28.00 7.93 -7.99
CA ALA A 108 -26.65 7.41 -8.24
C ALA A 108 -25.68 7.81 -7.13
N MET A 109 -25.76 9.06 -6.65
CA MET A 109 -24.90 9.52 -5.56
C MET A 109 -25.14 8.77 -4.25
N LEU A 110 -26.40 8.55 -3.86
CA LEU A 110 -26.75 7.79 -2.65
C LEU A 110 -26.28 6.34 -2.72
N LYS A 111 -26.43 5.68 -3.88
CA LYS A 111 -25.96 4.32 -4.11
C LYS A 111 -24.42 4.21 -4.09
N ALA A 112 -23.71 5.24 -4.53
CA ALA A 112 -22.24 5.28 -4.55
C ALA A 112 -21.62 5.51 -3.18
N GLU A 113 -22.26 6.31 -2.33
CA GLU A 113 -21.70 6.93 -1.13
C GLU A 113 -21.02 5.92 -0.21
N ARG A 114 -21.74 4.86 0.18
CA ARG A 114 -21.23 3.92 1.20
C ARG A 114 -20.01 3.18 0.70
N THR A 115 -20.05 2.62 -0.50
CA THR A 115 -18.91 1.92 -1.10
C THR A 115 -17.71 2.87 -1.29
N ALA A 116 -17.93 4.08 -1.79
CA ALA A 116 -16.87 5.08 -1.96
C ALA A 116 -16.21 5.44 -0.63
N LEU A 117 -17.01 5.73 0.41
CA LEU A 117 -16.51 6.07 1.73
C LEU A 117 -15.77 4.89 2.40
N ASN A 118 -16.25 3.67 2.27
CA ASN A 118 -15.60 2.51 2.84
C ASN A 118 -14.19 2.32 2.27
N LEU A 119 -14.03 2.44 0.95
CA LEU A 119 -12.73 2.33 0.28
C LEU A 119 -11.81 3.50 0.66
N LEU A 120 -12.32 4.74 0.60
CA LEU A 120 -11.55 5.95 0.93
C LEU A 120 -11.06 5.96 2.38
N GLN A 121 -11.93 5.61 3.32
CA GLN A 121 -11.59 5.55 4.75
C GLN A 121 -10.57 4.45 5.05
N HIS A 122 -10.74 3.27 4.44
CA HIS A 122 -9.81 2.16 4.60
C HIS A 122 -8.41 2.53 4.09
N MET A 123 -8.33 3.07 2.88
CA MET A 123 -7.07 3.48 2.26
C MET A 123 -6.40 4.63 3.01
N SER A 124 -7.17 5.66 3.40
CA SER A 124 -6.65 6.80 4.15
C SER A 124 -6.22 6.41 5.57
N GLY A 125 -6.88 5.45 6.19
CA GLY A 125 -6.48 4.89 7.49
C GLY A 125 -5.10 4.24 7.43
N ILE A 126 -4.83 3.43 6.39
CA ILE A 126 -3.52 2.81 6.16
C ILE A 126 -2.45 3.87 5.89
N ALA A 127 -2.74 4.84 5.01
CA ALA A 127 -1.81 5.92 4.69
C ALA A 127 -1.46 6.76 5.93
N SER A 128 -2.47 7.09 6.74
CA SER A 128 -2.29 7.86 7.99
C SER A 128 -1.45 7.12 9.02
N TYR A 129 -1.68 5.81 9.20
CA TYR A 129 -0.88 5.01 10.12
C TYR A 129 0.56 4.84 9.61
N THR A 130 0.72 4.56 8.31
CA THR A 130 2.04 4.50 7.67
C THR A 130 2.82 5.80 7.86
N ASN A 131 2.16 6.96 7.68
CA ASN A 131 2.80 8.27 7.87
C ASN A 131 3.29 8.49 9.31
N LYS A 132 2.56 7.98 10.32
CA LYS A 132 3.04 8.00 11.71
C LYS A 132 4.33 7.18 11.86
N CYS A 133 4.38 5.98 11.27
CA CYS A 133 5.58 5.15 11.31
C CYS A 133 6.75 5.80 10.56
N VAL A 134 6.50 6.38 9.39
CA VAL A 134 7.52 7.11 8.60
C VAL A 134 8.11 8.27 9.40
N LYS A 135 7.26 9.06 10.06
CA LYS A 135 7.72 10.15 10.93
C LYS A 135 8.54 9.68 12.13
N ALA A 136 8.26 8.48 12.63
CA ALA A 136 9.01 7.93 13.77
C ALA A 136 10.46 7.53 13.41
N VAL A 137 10.75 7.29 12.13
CA VAL A 137 12.11 6.97 11.64
C VAL A 137 12.76 8.14 10.91
N ASP A 138 12.14 9.33 10.96
CA ASP A 138 12.68 10.53 10.32
C ASP A 138 14.06 10.89 10.89
N GLY A 139 14.96 11.35 10.02
CA GLY A 139 16.35 11.61 10.37
C GLY A 139 17.27 10.39 10.39
N THR A 140 16.75 9.21 10.06
CA THR A 140 17.53 7.97 9.85
C THR A 140 17.54 7.54 8.38
N ASP A 141 18.38 6.57 8.03
CA ASP A 141 18.38 5.93 6.70
C ASP A 141 17.33 4.80 6.57
N ALA A 142 16.62 4.50 7.65
CA ALA A 142 15.58 3.47 7.65
C ALA A 142 14.35 3.91 6.84
N SER A 143 13.61 2.96 6.32
CA SER A 143 12.34 3.20 5.63
C SER A 143 11.30 2.17 6.06
N ILE A 144 10.06 2.61 6.18
CA ILE A 144 8.92 1.75 6.49
C ILE A 144 8.49 1.02 5.22
N ALA A 145 8.41 -0.31 5.29
CA ALA A 145 7.93 -1.15 4.21
C ALA A 145 6.63 -1.88 4.60
N ASP A 146 5.83 -2.21 3.59
CA ASP A 146 4.64 -3.05 3.77
C ASP A 146 5.00 -4.55 3.82
N THR A 147 4.00 -5.39 3.95
CA THR A 147 4.14 -6.85 3.93
C THR A 147 3.10 -7.50 3.00
N ARG A 148 3.10 -8.84 2.94
CA ARG A 148 2.03 -9.63 2.30
C ARG A 148 0.88 -9.97 3.26
N LYS A 149 0.92 -9.51 4.50
CA LYS A 149 -0.17 -9.68 5.49
C LYS A 149 -1.28 -8.66 5.21
N THR A 150 -1.94 -8.84 4.06
CA THR A 150 -3.01 -7.97 3.55
C THR A 150 -4.35 -8.69 3.58
N LEU A 151 -5.44 -7.93 3.59
CA LEU A 151 -6.77 -8.49 3.38
C LEU A 151 -6.86 -9.14 1.99
N PRO A 152 -7.40 -10.37 1.89
CA PRO A 152 -7.59 -11.03 0.60
C PRO A 152 -8.38 -10.13 -0.37
N GLY A 153 -7.91 -10.06 -1.61
CA GLY A 153 -8.52 -9.21 -2.64
C GLY A 153 -8.16 -7.73 -2.59
N LEU A 154 -7.69 -7.17 -1.46
CA LEU A 154 -7.41 -5.73 -1.30
C LEU A 154 -5.93 -5.35 -1.37
N ARG A 155 -5.03 -6.30 -1.63
CA ARG A 155 -3.58 -6.05 -1.61
C ARG A 155 -3.13 -4.86 -2.45
N PRO A 156 -3.58 -4.66 -3.70
CA PRO A 156 -3.19 -3.51 -4.49
C PRO A 156 -3.52 -2.18 -3.82
N LEU A 157 -4.75 -2.05 -3.28
CA LEU A 157 -5.20 -0.83 -2.61
C LEU A 157 -4.42 -0.59 -1.32
N GLN A 158 -4.17 -1.63 -0.52
CA GLN A 158 -3.45 -1.51 0.75
C GLN A 158 -1.98 -1.15 0.53
N LYS A 159 -1.31 -1.80 -0.44
CA LYS A 159 0.07 -1.46 -0.79
C LYS A 159 0.21 -0.07 -1.40
N TYR A 160 -0.74 0.35 -2.22
CA TYR A 160 -0.82 1.72 -2.72
C TYR A 160 -0.92 2.73 -1.57
N SER A 161 -1.79 2.46 -0.60
CA SER A 161 -2.01 3.33 0.56
C SER A 161 -0.77 3.48 1.44
N VAL A 162 0.05 2.42 1.57
CA VAL A 162 1.33 2.51 2.27
C VAL A 162 2.27 3.50 1.56
N VAL A 163 2.33 3.47 0.22
CA VAL A 163 3.15 4.43 -0.54
C VAL A 163 2.60 5.85 -0.43
N ALA A 164 1.28 6.03 -0.49
CA ALA A 164 0.65 7.33 -0.27
C ALA A 164 0.97 7.91 1.12
N GLY A 165 1.10 7.05 2.14
CA GLY A 165 1.54 7.42 3.49
C GLY A 165 3.04 7.72 3.64
N GLY A 166 3.84 7.56 2.57
CA GLY A 166 5.28 7.80 2.57
C GLY A 166 6.14 6.55 2.81
N GLY A 167 5.52 5.37 2.94
CA GLY A 167 6.21 4.09 3.04
C GLY A 167 6.68 3.55 1.69
N ARG A 168 7.16 2.31 1.69
CA ARG A 168 7.65 1.59 0.50
C ARG A 168 6.94 0.26 0.37
N ASN A 169 6.93 -0.30 -0.84
CA ASN A 169 6.45 -1.65 -1.06
C ASN A 169 7.59 -2.66 -0.92
N HIS A 170 7.36 -3.68 -0.12
CA HIS A 170 8.05 -4.97 -0.15
C HIS A 170 7.50 -5.80 -1.32
N ARG A 171 8.03 -7.01 -1.57
CA ARG A 171 7.54 -7.90 -2.64
C ARG A 171 6.01 -7.95 -2.66
N TYR A 172 5.45 -7.86 -3.85
CA TYR A 172 4.01 -7.82 -4.03
C TYR A 172 3.37 -9.19 -3.80
N ASN A 173 4.03 -10.25 -4.31
CA ASN A 173 3.55 -11.62 -4.25
C ASN A 173 4.71 -12.62 -4.12
N LEU A 174 4.45 -13.90 -4.35
CA LEU A 174 5.46 -14.96 -4.24
C LEU A 174 6.40 -15.05 -5.46
N THR A 175 6.12 -14.32 -6.54
CA THR A 175 6.90 -14.35 -7.77
C THR A 175 7.97 -13.25 -7.85
N ASP A 176 7.88 -12.19 -7.04
CA ASP A 176 8.79 -11.04 -7.14
C ASP A 176 10.18 -11.33 -6.56
N ALA A 177 10.21 -12.03 -5.43
CA ALA A 177 11.45 -12.41 -4.74
C ALA A 177 11.24 -13.68 -3.92
N ALA A 178 12.29 -14.45 -3.75
CA ALA A 178 12.28 -15.59 -2.85
C ALA A 178 12.54 -15.12 -1.41
N MET A 179 11.80 -15.68 -0.45
CA MET A 179 12.01 -15.48 0.97
C MET A 179 12.13 -16.84 1.63
N LEU A 180 13.26 -17.12 2.22
CA LEU A 180 13.50 -18.32 3.00
C LEU A 180 13.16 -18.05 4.46
N LYS A 181 12.21 -18.82 4.96
CA LYS A 181 11.73 -18.80 6.34
C LYS A 181 12.19 -20.04 7.07
N ASP A 182 12.01 -20.06 8.39
CA ASP A 182 12.32 -21.19 9.28
C ASP A 182 11.95 -22.55 8.66
N ASN A 183 10.71 -22.73 8.25
CA ASN A 183 10.22 -23.96 7.63
C ASN A 183 11.00 -24.38 6.36
N HIS A 184 11.44 -23.41 5.55
CA HIS A 184 12.23 -23.69 4.34
C HIS A 184 13.67 -24.07 4.73
N ILE A 185 14.23 -23.37 5.70
CA ILE A 185 15.60 -23.58 6.19
C ILE A 185 15.71 -24.95 6.84
N ASP A 186 14.76 -25.28 7.71
CA ASP A 186 14.72 -26.57 8.42
C ASP A 186 14.53 -27.75 7.44
N ALA A 187 13.63 -27.61 6.46
CA ALA A 187 13.39 -28.63 5.44
C ALA A 187 14.62 -28.90 4.55
N TYR A 188 15.51 -27.93 4.37
CA TYR A 188 16.73 -28.07 3.57
C TYR A 188 17.99 -28.35 4.40
N GLY A 189 17.88 -28.36 5.72
CA GLY A 189 19.00 -28.67 6.63
C GLY A 189 19.95 -27.50 6.87
N GLY A 190 19.53 -26.26 6.65
CA GLY A 190 20.27 -25.02 6.94
C GLY A 190 20.17 -23.95 5.88
N ILE A 191 20.59 -22.74 6.22
CA ILE A 191 20.55 -21.56 5.34
C ILE A 191 21.46 -21.76 4.13
N THR A 192 22.66 -22.25 4.33
CA THR A 192 23.66 -22.47 3.26
C THR A 192 23.12 -23.43 2.20
N GLN A 193 22.53 -24.56 2.64
CA GLN A 193 21.95 -25.56 1.76
C GLN A 193 20.75 -25.00 0.98
N ALA A 194 19.85 -24.31 1.68
CA ALA A 194 18.64 -23.73 1.10
C ALA A 194 18.97 -22.65 0.05
N VAL A 195 19.81 -21.67 0.39
CA VAL A 195 20.23 -20.60 -0.53
C VAL A 195 20.97 -21.16 -1.74
N THR A 196 21.91 -22.10 -1.53
CA THR A 196 22.68 -22.72 -2.61
C THR A 196 21.76 -23.50 -3.57
N ALA A 197 20.83 -24.29 -3.05
CA ALA A 197 19.87 -25.03 -3.85
C ALA A 197 18.94 -24.11 -4.63
N LEU A 198 18.48 -23.04 -4.00
CA LEU A 198 17.62 -22.03 -4.64
C LEU A 198 18.36 -21.31 -5.77
N ARG A 199 19.58 -20.83 -5.54
CA ARG A 199 20.39 -20.13 -6.58
C ARG A 199 20.70 -21.01 -7.80
N LYS A 200 20.84 -22.33 -7.64
CA LYS A 200 21.03 -23.26 -8.76
C LYS A 200 19.81 -23.36 -9.68
N LYS A 201 18.61 -23.11 -9.16
CA LYS A 201 17.33 -23.24 -9.88
C LYS A 201 16.74 -21.89 -10.28
N ALA A 202 17.05 -20.84 -9.53
CA ALA A 202 16.53 -19.49 -9.76
C ALA A 202 17.24 -18.78 -10.90
N GLY A 203 16.51 -17.94 -11.64
CA GLY A 203 17.12 -17.00 -12.58
C GLY A 203 17.95 -15.94 -11.84
N HIS A 204 18.95 -15.38 -12.52
CA HIS A 204 19.89 -14.39 -11.96
C HIS A 204 19.24 -13.08 -11.48
N MET A 205 18.02 -12.79 -11.91
CA MET A 205 17.26 -11.61 -11.51
C MET A 205 16.47 -11.81 -10.21
N LEU A 206 16.38 -13.03 -9.67
CA LEU A 206 15.62 -13.30 -8.45
C LEU A 206 16.45 -12.93 -7.22
N GLN A 207 15.97 -11.98 -6.42
CA GLN A 207 16.52 -11.68 -5.11
C GLN A 207 16.13 -12.75 -4.09
N ILE A 208 17.04 -13.03 -3.17
CA ILE A 208 16.85 -14.00 -2.09
C ILE A 208 16.94 -13.27 -0.75
N GLU A 209 15.84 -13.28 -0.05
CA GLU A 209 15.72 -12.81 1.33
C GLU A 209 15.76 -14.01 2.28
N VAL A 210 16.47 -13.85 3.41
CA VAL A 210 16.58 -14.88 4.45
C VAL A 210 16.13 -14.29 5.78
N GLU A 211 15.15 -14.90 6.41
CA GLU A 211 14.69 -14.59 7.76
C GLU A 211 15.64 -15.28 8.77
N VAL A 212 16.25 -14.51 9.68
CA VAL A 212 17.22 -14.99 10.67
C VAL A 212 16.77 -14.68 12.09
N ARG A 213 17.00 -15.62 13.02
CA ARG A 213 16.52 -15.56 14.40
C ARG A 213 17.63 -15.24 15.42
N ASN A 214 18.89 -15.33 14.99
CA ASN A 214 20.07 -15.14 15.84
C ASN A 214 21.30 -14.74 15.02
N PHE A 215 22.41 -14.44 15.71
CA PHE A 215 23.65 -14.01 15.06
C PHE A 215 24.39 -15.10 14.28
N ASP A 216 24.22 -16.36 14.63
CA ASP A 216 24.83 -17.47 13.90
C ASP A 216 24.16 -17.60 12.52
N GLU A 217 22.82 -17.54 12.48
CA GLU A 217 22.05 -17.49 11.23
C GLU A 217 22.35 -16.23 10.40
N LEU A 218 22.52 -15.06 11.04
CA LEU A 218 22.93 -13.84 10.38
C LEU A 218 24.30 -14.01 9.69
N ASN A 219 25.28 -14.57 10.39
CA ASN A 219 26.60 -14.81 9.83
C ASN A 219 26.56 -15.82 8.68
N GLU A 220 25.76 -16.88 8.80
CA GLU A 220 25.55 -17.86 7.73
C GLU A 220 24.89 -17.22 6.50
N ALA A 221 23.82 -16.41 6.67
CA ALA A 221 23.16 -15.69 5.59
C ALA A 221 24.11 -14.71 4.87
N LEU A 222 24.97 -14.03 5.62
CA LEU A 222 26.01 -13.15 5.07
C LEU A 222 27.08 -13.93 4.29
N ALA A 223 27.50 -15.10 4.79
CA ALA A 223 28.49 -15.95 4.13
C ALA A 223 27.99 -16.46 2.77
N VAL A 224 26.72 -16.79 2.65
CA VAL A 224 26.09 -17.21 1.37
C VAL A 224 25.63 -16.04 0.51
N LYS A 225 25.91 -14.80 0.93
CA LYS A 225 25.57 -13.56 0.20
C LYS A 225 24.07 -13.44 -0.08
N ALA A 226 23.23 -13.62 0.94
CA ALA A 226 21.81 -13.27 0.83
C ALA A 226 21.67 -11.81 0.42
N ASP A 227 20.67 -11.50 -0.43
CA ASP A 227 20.47 -10.15 -0.96
C ASP A 227 19.81 -9.24 0.09
N VAL A 228 18.88 -9.81 0.87
CA VAL A 228 18.18 -9.18 2.00
C VAL A 228 18.20 -10.14 3.18
N ILE A 229 18.35 -9.62 4.37
CA ILE A 229 18.29 -10.40 5.62
C ILE A 229 17.27 -9.73 6.54
N MET A 230 16.22 -10.48 6.90
CA MET A 230 15.20 -10.03 7.84
C MET A 230 15.57 -10.49 9.25
N LEU A 231 15.62 -9.55 10.19
CA LEU A 231 15.91 -9.80 11.60
C LEU A 231 14.59 -10.11 12.33
N ASP A 232 14.26 -11.39 12.45
CA ASP A 232 12.98 -11.80 13.02
C ASP A 232 13.00 -11.80 14.54
N ASN A 233 12.06 -11.04 15.14
CA ASN A 233 11.85 -10.95 16.59
C ASN A 233 13.09 -10.60 17.43
N MET A 234 14.07 -9.89 16.86
CA MET A 234 15.24 -9.42 17.59
C MET A 234 14.94 -8.16 18.41
N SER A 235 15.64 -8.01 19.54
CA SER A 235 15.58 -6.78 20.35
C SER A 235 16.24 -5.61 19.60
N CYS A 236 15.91 -4.38 19.97
CA CYS A 236 16.54 -3.18 19.39
C CYS A 236 18.07 -3.19 19.59
N GLU A 237 18.55 -3.74 20.70
CA GLU A 237 20.00 -3.88 21.00
C GLU A 237 20.63 -4.90 20.05
N ASP A 238 19.97 -6.04 19.82
CA ASP A 238 20.44 -7.05 18.87
C ASP A 238 20.38 -6.54 17.43
N MET A 239 19.32 -5.81 17.05
CA MET A 239 19.26 -5.18 15.73
C MET A 239 20.42 -4.22 15.49
N LYS A 240 20.78 -3.40 16.50
CA LYS A 240 21.95 -2.51 16.41
C LYS A 240 23.24 -3.30 16.19
N LYS A 241 23.44 -4.38 16.94
CA LYS A 241 24.59 -5.27 16.77
C LYS A 241 24.58 -5.97 15.42
N ALA A 242 23.39 -6.39 14.92
CA ALA A 242 23.25 -6.98 13.60
C ALA A 242 23.65 -6.01 12.48
N VAL A 243 23.32 -4.72 12.61
CA VAL A 243 23.78 -3.67 11.67
C VAL A 243 25.30 -3.56 11.66
N GLU A 244 25.95 -3.55 12.84
CA GLU A 244 27.41 -3.50 12.97
C GLU A 244 28.06 -4.76 12.34
N ILE A 245 27.53 -5.96 12.63
CA ILE A 245 28.01 -7.22 12.04
C ILE A 245 27.84 -7.20 10.53
N THR A 246 26.69 -6.76 10.03
CA THR A 246 26.39 -6.75 8.59
C THR A 246 27.30 -5.80 7.83
N ALA A 247 27.62 -4.65 8.39
CA ALA A 247 28.54 -3.66 7.82
C ALA A 247 28.27 -3.34 6.33
N GLY A 248 27.00 -3.24 5.94
CA GLY A 248 26.56 -2.93 4.55
C GLY A 248 26.69 -4.08 3.54
N ARG A 249 27.03 -5.32 3.98
CA ARG A 249 27.18 -6.50 3.08
C ARG A 249 25.86 -7.03 2.52
N ALA A 250 24.75 -6.75 3.19
CA ALA A 250 23.38 -7.07 2.76
C ALA A 250 22.44 -5.93 3.18
N LYS A 251 21.24 -5.89 2.59
CA LYS A 251 20.16 -5.06 3.14
C LYS A 251 19.60 -5.76 4.38
N LEU A 252 19.34 -4.98 5.44
CA LEU A 252 18.62 -5.49 6.62
C LEU A 252 17.16 -5.01 6.60
N GLU A 253 16.29 -5.90 7.06
CA GLU A 253 14.88 -5.63 7.32
C GLU A 253 14.49 -6.15 8.71
#